data_1de3078bf5019d6836115f2d4cf09db2
#
_entry.id   1de3078bf5019d6836115f2d4cf09db2
#
_cell.length_a   1.000
_cell.length_b   1.000
_cell.length_c   1.000
_cell.angle_alpha   90.00
_cell.angle_beta   90.00
_cell.angle_gamma   90.00
#
_symmetry.space_group_name_H-M   'P 1'
#
loop_
_entity.id
_entity.type
_entity.pdbx_description
1 polymer ?
#
loop_
_entity_poly.entity_id
_entity_poly.type
_entity_poly.pdbx_seq_one_letter_code
_entity_poly.pdbx_strand_id
1 'polypeptide(L)'
;TNCHAVENGWIWSIPLWSRLGSGYVYSDNFIDDDAALKQFQKHLGTDELEFKKIKMRIGLHERLWEKNVVAIGLASGFIEPLESNGLFSVHQFLRQLIRELKRDKISQW
;
A
#
# COMPACT_ATOMS: atom_id res chain seq x y z
N THR A 1 -3.90 13.33 8.65
CA THR A 1 -4.05 12.58 7.38
C THR A 1 -5.47 12.73 6.89
N ASN A 2 -5.64 13.15 5.65
CA ASN A 2 -6.93 13.25 4.99
C ASN A 2 -6.93 12.31 3.78
N CYS A 3 -8.08 11.65 3.56
CA CYS A 3 -8.32 10.85 2.37
C CYS A 3 -9.61 11.34 1.70
N HIS A 4 -9.53 11.71 0.43
CA HIS A 4 -10.64 12.17 -0.37
C HIS A 4 -10.99 11.12 -1.42
N ALA A 5 -12.21 10.60 -1.38
CA ALA A 5 -12.73 9.78 -2.46
C ALA A 5 -12.93 10.63 -3.70
N VAL A 6 -12.48 10.13 -4.84
CA VAL A 6 -12.68 10.71 -6.16
C VAL A 6 -13.24 9.67 -7.11
N GLU A 7 -13.71 10.07 -8.29
CA GLU A 7 -14.42 9.18 -9.21
C GLU A 7 -13.71 7.87 -9.51
N ASN A 8 -12.38 7.91 -9.67
CA ASN A 8 -11.59 6.75 -10.12
C ASN A 8 -10.61 6.22 -9.06
N GLY A 9 -10.78 6.64 -7.80
CA GLY A 9 -9.89 6.24 -6.72
C GLY A 9 -9.96 7.16 -5.51
N TRP A 10 -8.82 7.46 -4.90
CA TRP A 10 -8.76 8.30 -3.72
C TRP A 10 -7.43 9.04 -3.60
N ILE A 11 -7.47 10.26 -3.07
CA ILE A 11 -6.32 11.13 -2.85
C ILE A 11 -6.06 11.23 -1.36
N TRP A 12 -4.82 10.94 -0.96
CA TRP A 12 -4.37 11.13 0.41
C TRP A 12 -3.53 12.39 0.55
N SER A 13 -3.61 13.03 1.72
CA SER A 13 -2.81 14.19 2.09
C SER A 13 -2.34 14.04 3.52
N ILE A 14 -1.03 14.06 3.71
CA ILE A 14 -0.38 13.87 5.00
C ILE A 14 0.47 15.09 5.30
N PRO A 15 0.04 15.97 6.23
CA PRO A 15 0.87 17.06 6.68
C PRO A 15 2.05 16.52 7.48
N LEU A 16 3.24 16.84 7.02
CA LEU A 16 4.50 16.58 7.69
C LEU A 16 5.08 17.89 8.21
N TRP A 17 6.09 17.83 9.07
CA TRP A 17 6.68 19.02 9.66
C TRP A 17 7.15 20.07 8.65
N SER A 18 7.79 19.64 7.54
CA SER A 18 8.39 20.52 6.53
C SER A 18 7.69 20.51 5.19
N ARG A 19 6.66 19.67 4.99
CA ARG A 19 5.98 19.51 3.70
C ARG A 19 4.61 18.89 3.84
N LEU A 20 3.80 19.03 2.81
CA LEU A 20 2.59 18.22 2.61
C LEU A 20 2.93 17.06 1.67
N GLY A 21 2.87 15.81 2.18
CA GLY A 21 2.91 14.62 1.33
C GLY A 21 1.53 14.37 0.76
N SER A 22 1.41 14.14 -0.54
CA SER A 22 0.14 13.79 -1.17
C SER A 22 0.34 12.78 -2.29
N GLY A 23 -0.70 11.98 -2.54
CA GLY A 23 -0.70 11.02 -3.63
C GLY A 23 -2.10 10.64 -4.05
N TYR A 24 -2.24 10.23 -5.30
CA TYR A 24 -3.47 9.74 -5.88
C TYR A 24 -3.34 8.25 -6.20
N VAL A 25 -4.22 7.45 -5.63
CA VAL A 25 -4.35 6.02 -5.90
C VAL A 25 -5.55 5.82 -6.81
N TYR A 26 -5.34 5.23 -7.96
CA TYR A 26 -6.38 4.99 -8.97
C TYR A 26 -6.18 3.63 -9.63
N SER A 27 -7.19 3.16 -10.33
CA SER A 27 -7.13 1.94 -11.13
C SER A 27 -7.05 2.27 -12.61
N ASP A 28 -6.06 1.70 -13.28
CA ASP A 28 -5.87 1.82 -14.73
C ASP A 28 -6.96 1.15 -15.58
N ASN A 29 -7.89 0.42 -14.94
CA ASN A 29 -9.11 -0.06 -15.58
C ASN A 29 -10.17 1.04 -15.78
N PHE A 30 -10.10 2.15 -15.04
CA PHE A 30 -11.12 3.19 -15.05
C PHE A 30 -10.63 4.54 -15.57
N ILE A 31 -9.34 4.81 -15.50
CA ILE A 31 -8.75 6.08 -15.93
C ILE A 31 -7.31 5.85 -16.40
N ASP A 32 -6.92 6.50 -17.49
CA ASP A 32 -5.53 6.49 -17.95
C ASP A 32 -4.61 7.39 -17.10
N ASP A 33 -3.32 7.20 -17.24
CA ASP A 33 -2.31 7.90 -16.43
C ASP A 33 -2.33 9.42 -16.62
N ASP A 34 -2.53 9.89 -17.84
CA ASP A 34 -2.51 11.33 -18.16
C ASP A 34 -3.77 12.03 -17.60
N ALA A 35 -4.92 11.40 -17.71
CA ALA A 35 -6.16 11.89 -17.12
C ALA A 35 -6.10 11.87 -15.59
N ALA A 36 -5.53 10.82 -15.01
CA ALA A 36 -5.31 10.71 -13.56
C ALA A 36 -4.38 11.82 -13.06
N LEU A 37 -3.28 12.09 -13.78
CA LEU A 37 -2.36 13.17 -13.45
C LEU A 37 -3.07 14.53 -13.47
N LYS A 38 -3.85 14.82 -14.51
CA LYS A 38 -4.63 16.07 -14.62
C LYS A 38 -5.65 16.21 -13.49
N GLN A 39 -6.33 15.13 -13.13
CA GLN A 39 -7.27 15.11 -12.01
C GLN A 39 -6.55 15.42 -10.68
N PHE A 40 -5.37 14.86 -10.48
CA PHE A 40 -4.57 15.09 -9.30
C PHE A 40 -4.02 16.52 -9.23
N GLN A 41 -3.48 17.05 -10.34
CA GLN A 41 -3.04 18.45 -10.46
C GLN A 41 -4.17 19.43 -10.15
N LYS A 42 -5.36 19.17 -10.70
CA LYS A 42 -6.56 19.97 -10.41
C LYS A 42 -6.92 19.95 -8.92
N HIS A 43 -6.81 18.80 -8.27
CA HIS A 43 -7.08 18.67 -6.83
C HIS A 43 -6.06 19.45 -5.98
N LEU A 44 -4.79 19.42 -6.37
CA LEU A 44 -3.72 20.15 -5.68
C LEU A 44 -3.72 21.65 -5.98
N GLY A 45 -4.36 22.08 -7.06
CA GLY A 45 -4.38 23.46 -7.51
C GLY A 45 -3.06 23.93 -8.14
N THR A 46 -2.21 23.00 -8.59
CA THR A 46 -0.91 23.30 -9.22
C THR A 46 -0.49 22.18 -10.16
N ASP A 47 0.23 22.55 -11.22
CA ASP A 47 0.88 21.66 -12.19
C ASP A 47 2.43 21.77 -12.16
N GLU A 48 2.98 22.68 -11.34
CA GLU A 48 4.42 22.94 -11.25
C GLU A 48 5.19 21.91 -10.43
N LEU A 49 4.50 20.94 -9.82
CA LEU A 49 5.12 19.91 -8.99
C LEU A 49 5.66 18.74 -9.83
N GLU A 50 6.74 18.16 -9.39
CA GLU A 50 7.23 16.89 -9.92
C GLU A 50 6.39 15.72 -9.40
N PHE A 51 5.82 14.93 -10.32
CA PHE A 51 5.01 13.76 -10.00
C PHE A 51 5.75 12.47 -10.31
N LYS A 52 5.70 11.53 -9.37
CA LYS A 52 6.26 10.20 -9.56
C LYS A 52 5.15 9.16 -9.65
N LYS A 53 5.09 8.45 -10.78
CA LYS A 53 4.21 7.29 -10.94
C LYS A 53 4.82 6.06 -10.26
N ILE A 54 4.01 5.35 -9.48
CA ILE A 54 4.38 4.09 -8.83
C ILE A 54 3.36 3.03 -9.25
N LYS A 55 3.82 2.01 -9.96
CA LYS A 55 2.97 0.86 -10.31
C LYS A 55 2.94 -0.12 -9.15
N MET A 56 1.74 -0.43 -8.63
CA MET A 56 1.54 -1.38 -7.54
C MET A 56 1.01 -2.71 -8.08
N ARG A 57 1.53 -3.81 -7.56
CA ARG A 57 0.96 -5.14 -7.76
C ARG A 57 0.16 -5.51 -6.52
N ILE A 58 -1.15 -5.73 -6.71
CA ILE A 58 -2.05 -6.15 -5.64
C ILE A 58 -2.18 -7.67 -5.68
N GLY A 59 -2.11 -8.30 -4.52
CA GLY A 59 -2.25 -9.74 -4.36
C GLY A 59 -1.41 -10.29 -3.21
N LEU A 60 -1.65 -11.54 -2.89
CA LEU A 60 -0.91 -12.32 -1.92
C LEU A 60 -0.23 -13.49 -2.62
N HIS A 61 0.94 -13.88 -2.13
CA HIS A 61 1.55 -15.13 -2.56
C HIS A 61 0.73 -16.33 -2.06
N GLU A 62 0.62 -17.35 -2.88
CA GLU A 62 -0.11 -18.59 -2.55
C GLU A 62 0.47 -19.28 -1.31
N ARG A 63 1.80 -19.21 -1.14
CA ARG A 63 2.51 -19.78 0.00
C ARG A 63 3.34 -18.71 0.69
N LEU A 64 3.01 -18.43 1.93
CA LEU A 64 3.74 -17.46 2.76
C LEU A 64 4.89 -18.13 3.55
N TRP A 65 4.83 -19.43 3.71
CA TRP A 65 5.88 -20.22 4.38
C TRP A 65 6.22 -21.44 3.54
N GLU A 66 7.47 -21.55 3.14
CA GLU A 66 8.00 -22.68 2.39
C GLU A 66 9.30 -23.14 3.02
N LYS A 67 9.32 -24.36 3.56
CA LYS A 67 10.47 -24.94 4.27
C LYS A 67 10.96 -24.06 5.42
N ASN A 68 12.14 -23.44 5.28
CA ASN A 68 12.76 -22.56 6.27
C ASN A 68 12.67 -21.08 5.89
N VAL A 69 11.85 -20.71 4.90
CA VAL A 69 11.67 -19.33 4.44
C VAL A 69 10.25 -18.87 4.71
N VAL A 70 10.12 -17.74 5.36
CA VAL A 70 8.83 -17.07 5.62
C VAL A 70 8.81 -15.70 4.94
N ALA A 71 7.79 -15.46 4.13
CA ALA A 71 7.57 -14.18 3.48
C ALA A 71 6.83 -13.22 4.43
N ILE A 72 7.36 -12.01 4.63
CA ILE A 72 6.80 -10.99 5.51
C ILE A 72 6.75 -9.65 4.76
N GLY A 73 5.73 -8.83 5.04
CA GLY A 73 5.56 -7.52 4.41
C GLY A 73 5.32 -7.64 2.91
N LEU A 74 5.96 -6.80 2.11
CA LEU A 74 5.80 -6.80 0.65
C LEU A 74 6.21 -8.13 -0.01
N ALA A 75 7.07 -8.92 0.65
CA ALA A 75 7.41 -10.27 0.19
C ALA A 75 6.25 -11.25 0.32
N SER A 76 5.31 -11.01 1.22
CA SER A 76 4.09 -11.82 1.36
C SER A 76 2.98 -11.38 0.41
N GLY A 77 2.96 -10.11 0.05
CA GLY A 77 1.96 -9.51 -0.82
C GLY A 77 1.65 -8.08 -0.45
N PHE A 78 0.68 -7.51 -1.17
CA PHE A 78 0.20 -6.16 -0.95
C PHE A 78 -1.31 -6.10 -1.26
N ILE A 79 -2.09 -5.53 -0.37
CA ILE A 79 -3.54 -5.43 -0.54
C ILE A 79 -3.89 -4.04 -1.07
N GLU A 80 -3.59 -3.01 -0.31
CA GLU A 80 -3.89 -1.62 -0.66
C GLU A 80 -3.14 -0.66 0.29
N PRO A 81 -2.89 0.61 -0.12
CA PRO A 81 -2.11 1.55 0.69
C PRO A 81 -2.93 2.39 1.69
N LEU A 82 -4.25 2.22 1.75
CA LEU A 82 -5.14 2.99 2.62
C LEU A 82 -4.76 2.76 4.09
N GLU A 83 -4.62 3.82 4.85
CA GLU A 83 -4.32 3.81 6.30
C GLU A 83 -3.08 3.00 6.72
N SER A 84 -2.12 2.79 5.80
CA SER A 84 -0.88 2.06 6.07
C SER A 84 -1.08 0.61 6.54
N ASN A 85 -2.11 -0.08 6.07
CA ASN A 85 -2.43 -1.47 6.40
C ASN A 85 -1.25 -2.43 6.21
N GLY A 86 -0.30 -2.10 5.33
CA GLY A 86 0.91 -2.88 5.13
C GLY A 86 1.75 -3.04 6.41
N LEU A 87 1.96 -1.97 7.18
CA LEU A 87 2.68 -2.02 8.46
C LEU A 87 1.90 -2.82 9.52
N PHE A 88 0.60 -2.62 9.60
CA PHE A 88 -0.25 -3.40 10.50
C PHE A 88 -0.14 -4.89 10.21
N SER A 89 -0.20 -5.28 8.94
CA SER A 89 -0.06 -6.69 8.50
C SER A 89 1.29 -7.28 8.90
N VAL A 90 2.40 -6.54 8.72
CA VAL A 90 3.74 -6.97 9.16
C VAL A 90 3.74 -7.26 10.66
N HIS A 91 3.20 -6.38 11.49
CA HIS A 91 3.13 -6.59 12.93
C HIS A 91 2.30 -7.82 13.30
N GLN A 92 1.16 -8.04 12.65
CA GLN A 92 0.33 -9.21 12.90
C GLN A 92 1.03 -10.51 12.49
N PHE A 93 1.66 -10.54 11.32
CA PHE A 93 2.44 -11.70 10.87
C PHE A 93 3.59 -12.03 11.82
N LEU A 94 4.36 -11.04 12.26
CA LEU A 94 5.45 -11.25 13.20
C LEU A 94 4.97 -11.80 14.54
N ARG A 95 3.88 -11.26 15.07
CA ARG A 95 3.28 -11.74 16.32
C ARG A 95 2.83 -13.20 16.20
N GLN A 96 2.20 -13.55 15.09
CA GLN A 96 1.75 -14.92 14.83
C GLN A 96 2.95 -15.86 14.67
N LEU A 97 3.95 -15.50 13.87
CA LEU A 97 5.17 -16.26 13.67
C LEU A 97 5.88 -16.57 15.00
N ILE A 98 6.07 -15.54 15.85
CA ILE A 98 6.70 -15.71 17.17
C ILE A 98 5.88 -16.67 18.05
N ARG A 99 4.56 -16.60 17.99
CA ARG A 99 3.66 -17.48 18.75
C ARG A 99 3.80 -18.93 18.31
N GLU A 100 3.81 -19.18 17.01
CA GLU A 100 3.95 -20.54 16.47
C GLU A 100 5.33 -21.14 16.75
N LEU A 101 6.40 -20.35 16.58
CA LEU A 101 7.75 -20.78 16.89
C LEU A 101 7.93 -21.14 18.38
N LYS A 102 7.28 -20.41 19.31
CA LYS A 102 7.34 -20.71 20.75
C LYS A 102 6.55 -21.96 21.16
N ARG A 103 5.61 -22.41 20.33
CA ARG A 103 4.76 -23.58 20.64
C ARG A 103 5.36 -24.91 20.22
N ASP A 104 6.56 -24.94 19.61
CA ASP A 104 7.16 -26.11 18.96
C ASP A 104 6.21 -26.85 17.99
N LYS A 105 5.15 -26.19 17.59
CA LYS A 105 4.18 -26.69 16.63
C LYS A 105 4.24 -25.84 15.39
N ILE A 106 5.24 -26.09 14.56
CA ILE A 106 5.29 -25.50 13.23
C ILE A 106 4.24 -26.22 12.38
N SER A 107 3.02 -25.74 12.38
CA SER A 107 2.06 -26.13 11.37
C SER A 107 2.44 -25.42 10.08
N GLN A 108 2.80 -26.19 9.06
CA GLN A 108 2.97 -25.67 7.71
C GLN A 108 1.63 -25.15 7.22
N TRP A 109 1.59 -23.89 6.86
CA TRP A 109 0.47 -23.22 6.22
C TRP A 109 0.50 -23.50 4.73
#